data_85a2ca845d9cdf4be307bc194d2808d8
#
_entry.id   85a2ca845d9cdf4be307bc194d2808d8
#
_cell.length_a   1.000
_cell.length_b   1.000
_cell.length_c   1.000
_cell.angle_alpha   90.00
_cell.angle_beta   90.00
_cell.angle_gamma   90.00
#
_symmetry.space_group_name_H-M   'P 1'
#
loop_
_entity.id
_entity.type
_entity.pdbx_description
1 polymer ?
#
loop_
_entity_poly.entity_id
_entity_poly.type
_entity_poly.pdbx_seq_one_letter_code
_entity_poly.pdbx_strand_id
1 'polypeptide(L)'
;MGGGTGKLVDWYGIPRERIIGSTVAYRYVPDEHGGAIVQRADLDVINDGPDKAVQIWSVTGRRPILAAGNSNGDLEMLAFAGGPSLPALRLLVVHDDAQREFDYMAGAEKALSAAQMHGWTTVSMQREWRQIFST
;
A
#
# COMPACT_ATOMS: atom_id res chain seq x y z
N MET A 1 13.32 -7.37 10.00
CA MET A 1 12.75 -6.21 10.69
C MET A 1 12.93 -4.98 9.84
N GLY A 2 11.89 -4.56 9.18
CA GLY A 2 11.98 -3.49 8.21
C GLY A 2 12.29 -2.14 8.82
N GLY A 3 13.48 -1.58 8.52
CA GLY A 3 13.85 -0.20 8.87
C GLY A 3 12.96 0.89 8.25
N GLY A 4 11.91 0.52 7.49
CA GLY A 4 10.97 1.45 6.90
C GLY A 4 9.77 1.81 7.78
N THR A 5 9.28 0.88 8.59
CA THR A 5 8.07 1.11 9.42
C THR A 5 8.32 2.06 10.58
N GLY A 6 9.52 2.07 11.18
CA GLY A 6 9.88 2.99 12.25
C GLY A 6 9.82 4.46 11.83
N LYS A 7 10.32 4.77 10.64
CA LYS A 7 10.33 6.13 10.11
C LYS A 7 8.94 6.70 9.83
N LEU A 8 7.99 5.88 9.40
CA LEU A 8 6.61 6.33 9.17
C LEU A 8 5.92 6.74 10.48
N VAL A 9 6.18 6.02 11.58
CA VAL A 9 5.68 6.40 12.90
C VAL A 9 6.21 7.76 13.31
N ASP A 10 7.52 7.97 13.16
CA ASP A 10 8.19 9.19 13.59
C ASP A 10 7.83 10.42 12.74
N TRP A 11 7.71 10.24 11.41
CA TRP A 11 7.49 11.37 10.51
C TRP A 11 6.02 11.75 10.32
N TYR A 12 5.12 10.79 10.36
CA TYR A 12 3.70 11.01 10.07
C TYR A 12 2.79 10.81 11.28
N GLY A 13 3.34 10.41 12.42
CA GLY A 13 2.56 10.14 13.62
C GLY A 13 1.56 8.98 13.47
N ILE A 14 1.83 8.06 12.54
CA ILE A 14 0.95 6.92 12.28
C ILE A 14 1.29 5.81 13.29
N PRO A 15 0.35 5.39 14.15
CA PRO A 15 0.58 4.30 15.09
C PRO A 15 0.97 3.00 14.37
N ARG A 16 1.84 2.20 14.99
CA ARG A 16 2.35 0.95 14.39
C ARG A 16 1.25 -0.02 13.99
N GLU A 17 0.19 -0.11 14.77
CA GLU A 17 -0.96 -0.97 14.51
C GLU A 17 -1.76 -0.56 13.27
N ARG A 18 -1.51 0.61 12.71
CA ARG A 18 -2.09 1.10 11.46
C ARG A 18 -1.18 0.97 10.26
N ILE A 19 -0.01 0.37 10.44
CA ILE A 19 0.95 0.13 9.37
C ILE A 19 0.92 -1.34 9.00
N ILE A 20 0.53 -1.61 7.76
CA ILE A 20 0.50 -2.96 7.19
C ILE A 20 1.64 -3.06 6.19
N GLY A 21 2.70 -3.75 6.57
CA GLY A 21 3.88 -3.97 5.74
C GLY A 21 4.06 -5.41 5.33
N SER A 22 5.11 -5.68 4.55
CA SER A 22 5.54 -7.04 4.26
C SER A 22 5.93 -7.74 5.56
N THR A 23 5.48 -8.96 5.74
CA THR A 23 5.73 -9.76 6.94
C THR A 23 6.33 -11.10 6.57
N VAL A 24 7.03 -11.70 7.51
CA VAL A 24 7.43 -13.09 7.45
C VAL A 24 6.32 -13.99 8.00
N ALA A 25 6.21 -15.19 7.51
CA ALA A 25 5.30 -16.16 8.08
C ALA A 25 5.85 -16.69 9.41
N TYR A 26 4.96 -16.89 10.37
CA TYR A 26 5.28 -17.44 11.67
C TYR A 26 4.58 -18.80 11.87
N ARG A 27 5.13 -19.61 12.76
CA ARG A 27 4.48 -20.81 13.27
C ARG A 27 4.59 -20.87 14.78
N TYR A 28 3.60 -21.44 15.40
CA TYR A 28 3.65 -21.80 16.81
C TYR A 28 4.37 -23.14 16.99
N VAL A 29 5.31 -23.17 17.89
CA VAL A 29 6.01 -24.40 18.30
C VAL A 29 5.72 -24.60 19.78
N PRO A 30 4.96 -25.65 20.15
CA PRO A 30 4.68 -25.94 21.56
C PRO A 30 5.94 -26.40 22.30
N ASP A 31 6.07 -25.97 23.54
CA ASP A 31 7.07 -26.44 24.49
C ASP A 31 6.47 -26.52 25.89
N GLU A 32 7.26 -26.91 26.89
CA GLU A 32 6.80 -27.05 28.27
C GLU A 32 6.52 -25.72 29.00
N HIS A 33 6.89 -24.61 28.39
CA HIS A 33 6.72 -23.25 28.95
C HIS A 33 5.61 -22.44 28.24
N GLY A 34 4.77 -23.09 27.43
CA GLY A 34 3.66 -22.41 26.71
C GLY A 34 3.92 -22.16 25.25
N GLY A 35 5.06 -22.61 24.73
CA GLY A 35 5.40 -22.54 23.31
C GLY A 35 6.08 -21.25 22.89
N ALA A 36 6.58 -21.27 21.67
CA ALA A 36 7.28 -20.17 21.04
C ALA A 36 6.71 -19.87 19.65
N ILE A 37 6.76 -18.60 19.25
CA ILE A 37 6.51 -18.18 17.88
C ILE A 37 7.85 -18.12 17.16
N VAL A 38 8.00 -18.95 16.13
CA VAL A 38 9.21 -18.97 15.31
C VAL A 38 8.94 -18.53 13.89
N GLN A 39 9.89 -17.81 13.32
CA GLN A 39 9.82 -17.38 11.94
C GLN A 39 10.00 -18.57 11.01
N ARG A 40 9.18 -18.63 9.95
CA ARG A 40 9.36 -19.60 8.88
C ARG A 40 10.30 -19.00 7.83
N ALA A 41 11.37 -19.70 7.54
CA ALA A 41 12.36 -19.27 6.56
C ALA A 41 11.89 -19.42 5.10
N ASP A 42 10.84 -20.19 4.89
CA ASP A 42 10.35 -20.61 3.57
C ASP A 42 9.16 -19.79 3.03
N LEU A 43 8.64 -18.84 3.80
CA LEU A 43 7.48 -18.04 3.40
C LEU A 43 7.64 -16.59 3.87
N ASP A 44 8.06 -15.75 2.94
CA ASP A 44 7.93 -14.29 3.09
C ASP A 44 6.61 -13.83 2.46
N VAL A 45 5.81 -13.11 3.23
CA VAL A 45 4.62 -12.43 2.69
C VAL A 45 5.06 -11.07 2.19
N ILE A 46 5.22 -10.95 0.89
CA ILE A 46 5.51 -9.67 0.24
C ILE A 46 4.20 -8.90 0.10
N ASN A 47 4.12 -7.74 0.73
CA ASN A 47 2.94 -6.89 0.66
C ASN A 47 2.96 -6.06 -0.64
N ASP A 48 2.72 -6.72 -1.76
CA ASP A 48 2.67 -6.10 -3.08
C ASP A 48 1.57 -6.75 -3.94
N GLY A 49 1.07 -6.00 -4.93
CA GLY A 49 0.01 -6.48 -5.80
C GLY A 49 -1.23 -6.97 -5.03
N PRO A 50 -1.75 -8.17 -5.35
CA PRO A 50 -2.94 -8.75 -4.70
C PRO A 50 -2.78 -8.92 -3.19
N ASP A 51 -1.56 -9.14 -2.70
CA ASP A 51 -1.31 -9.36 -1.28
C ASP A 51 -1.62 -8.11 -0.44
N LYS A 52 -1.54 -6.91 -1.00
CA LYS A 52 -1.99 -5.68 -0.32
C LYS A 52 -3.47 -5.76 0.08
N ALA A 53 -4.32 -6.20 -0.83
CA ALA A 53 -5.75 -6.36 -0.54
C ALA A 53 -6.00 -7.45 0.51
N VAL A 54 -5.28 -8.57 0.44
CA VAL A 54 -5.36 -9.66 1.42
C VAL A 54 -4.93 -9.19 2.80
N GLN A 55 -3.82 -8.46 2.90
CA GLN A 55 -3.32 -7.94 4.18
C GLN A 55 -4.27 -6.90 4.79
N ILE A 56 -4.82 -6.01 3.97
CA ILE A 56 -5.83 -5.04 4.43
C ILE A 56 -7.04 -5.78 5.02
N TRP A 57 -7.54 -6.76 4.31
CA TRP A 57 -8.68 -7.56 4.80
C TRP A 57 -8.35 -8.31 6.08
N SER A 58 -7.19 -8.94 6.15
CA SER A 58 -6.76 -9.73 7.31
C SER A 58 -6.66 -8.88 8.59
N VAL A 59 -6.26 -7.61 8.45
CA VAL A 59 -6.10 -6.71 9.60
C VAL A 59 -7.41 -5.99 9.94
N THR A 60 -8.18 -5.57 8.94
CA THR A 60 -9.34 -4.68 9.15
C THR A 60 -10.69 -5.38 9.06
N GLY A 61 -10.76 -6.52 8.40
CA GLY A 61 -12.02 -7.24 8.14
C GLY A 61 -13.00 -6.49 7.24
N ARG A 62 -12.54 -5.46 6.51
CA ARG A 62 -13.41 -4.65 5.64
C ARG A 62 -12.65 -4.05 4.46
N ARG A 63 -13.40 -3.59 3.47
CA ARG A 63 -12.85 -2.86 2.33
C ARG A 63 -12.60 -1.40 2.70
N PRO A 64 -11.50 -0.78 2.22
CA PRO A 64 -11.28 0.65 2.40
C PRO A 64 -12.34 1.49 1.67
N ILE A 65 -12.63 2.67 2.19
CA ILE A 65 -13.46 3.67 1.51
C ILE A 65 -12.62 4.71 0.76
N LEU A 66 -11.31 4.74 1.05
CA LEU A 66 -10.32 5.54 0.34
C LEU A 66 -9.07 4.69 0.16
N ALA A 67 -8.52 4.69 -1.03
CA ALA A 67 -7.23 4.09 -1.34
C ALA A 67 -6.43 5.01 -2.25
N ALA A 68 -5.15 5.13 -1.98
CA ALA A 68 -4.22 5.89 -2.81
C ALA A 68 -2.99 5.05 -3.12
N GLY A 69 -2.48 5.16 -4.33
CA GLY A 69 -1.32 4.43 -4.78
C GLY A 69 -0.68 5.12 -5.99
N ASN A 70 0.43 4.58 -6.49
CA ASN A 70 1.18 5.21 -7.57
C ASN A 70 1.77 4.23 -8.59
N SER A 71 1.52 2.94 -8.45
CA SER A 71 2.15 1.93 -9.30
C SER A 71 1.24 0.76 -9.62
N ASN A 72 1.68 -0.10 -10.52
CA ASN A 72 0.97 -1.34 -10.86
C ASN A 72 0.81 -2.27 -9.63
N GLY A 73 1.73 -2.20 -8.66
CA GLY A 73 1.64 -2.94 -7.40
C GLY A 73 0.50 -2.50 -6.49
N ASP A 74 -0.15 -1.37 -6.78
CA ASP A 74 -1.29 -0.83 -6.03
C ASP A 74 -2.64 -1.12 -6.69
N LEU A 75 -2.63 -1.70 -7.88
CA LEU A 75 -3.82 -1.87 -8.70
C LEU A 75 -4.93 -2.63 -7.97
N GLU A 76 -4.62 -3.78 -7.39
CA GLU A 76 -5.60 -4.60 -6.69
C GLU A 76 -6.08 -3.93 -5.39
N MET A 77 -5.21 -3.23 -4.68
CA MET A 77 -5.59 -2.44 -3.50
C MET A 77 -6.58 -1.33 -3.88
N LEU A 78 -6.32 -0.60 -4.96
CA LEU A 78 -7.22 0.43 -5.48
C LEU A 78 -8.56 -0.16 -5.93
N ALA A 79 -8.52 -1.28 -6.66
CA ALA A 79 -9.72 -1.97 -7.09
C ALA A 79 -10.53 -2.53 -5.92
N PHE A 80 -9.87 -2.98 -4.85
CA PHE A 80 -10.49 -3.56 -3.67
C PHE A 80 -11.24 -2.53 -2.82
N ALA A 81 -10.91 -1.25 -2.91
CA ALA A 81 -11.63 -0.19 -2.20
C ALA A 81 -13.11 -0.15 -2.61
N GLY A 82 -13.98 0.13 -1.66
CA GLY A 82 -15.43 0.13 -1.86
C GLY A 82 -15.99 -1.27 -2.06
N GLY A 83 -17.11 -1.34 -2.76
CA GLY A 83 -17.80 -2.59 -3.05
C GLY A 83 -18.99 -2.33 -3.97
N PRO A 84 -19.77 -3.36 -4.32
CA PRO A 84 -20.89 -3.21 -5.24
C PRO A 84 -21.93 -2.17 -4.83
N SER A 85 -22.06 -1.92 -3.53
CA SER A 85 -23.04 -1.00 -2.94
C SER A 85 -22.42 0.13 -2.11
N LEU A 86 -21.08 0.19 -2.04
CA LEU A 86 -20.37 1.20 -1.24
C LEU A 86 -19.46 2.04 -2.13
N PRO A 87 -19.64 3.37 -2.15
CA PRO A 87 -18.74 4.25 -2.87
C PRO A 87 -17.33 4.23 -2.25
N ALA A 88 -16.32 4.47 -3.07
CA ALA A 88 -14.96 4.65 -2.61
C ALA A 88 -14.24 5.70 -3.45
N LEU A 89 -13.34 6.44 -2.81
CA LEU A 89 -12.40 7.31 -3.49
C LEU A 89 -11.11 6.54 -3.78
N ARG A 90 -10.73 6.50 -5.04
CA ARG A 90 -9.49 5.88 -5.51
C ARG A 90 -8.64 6.94 -6.16
N LEU A 91 -7.45 7.15 -5.60
CA LEU A 91 -6.50 8.16 -6.05
C LEU A 91 -5.26 7.46 -6.63
N LEU A 92 -4.99 7.70 -7.89
CA LEU A 92 -3.72 7.28 -8.50
C LEU A 92 -2.82 8.50 -8.64
N VAL A 93 -1.75 8.53 -7.86
CA VAL A 93 -0.73 9.59 -7.93
C VAL A 93 0.18 9.31 -9.13
N VAL A 94 0.30 10.28 -10.00
CA VAL A 94 1.09 10.21 -11.23
C VAL A 94 2.34 11.07 -11.04
N HIS A 95 3.51 10.42 -11.06
CA HIS A 95 4.81 11.06 -10.91
C HIS A 95 5.31 11.58 -12.26
N ASP A 96 4.68 12.62 -12.75
CA ASP A 96 4.88 13.23 -14.09
C ASP A 96 5.71 14.52 -14.06
N ASP A 97 6.43 14.80 -12.98
CA ASP A 97 7.22 16.02 -12.82
C ASP A 97 8.73 15.72 -12.83
N ALA A 98 9.29 15.66 -14.04
CA ALA A 98 10.72 15.43 -14.22
C ALA A 98 11.62 16.62 -13.79
N GLN A 99 11.04 17.79 -13.50
CA GLN A 99 11.82 18.98 -13.11
C GLN A 99 12.00 19.08 -11.60
N ARG A 100 10.95 18.74 -10.82
CA ARG A 100 10.96 18.86 -9.36
C ARG A 100 11.22 17.54 -8.64
N GLU A 101 11.03 16.41 -9.34
CA GLU A 101 11.35 15.07 -8.88
C GLU A 101 11.84 14.22 -10.07
N PHE A 102 11.94 12.92 -9.92
CA PHE A 102 12.14 12.02 -11.05
C PHE A 102 10.80 11.66 -11.68
N ASP A 103 10.71 11.76 -13.00
CA ASP A 103 9.61 11.15 -13.74
C ASP A 103 9.76 9.62 -13.65
N TYR A 104 8.84 8.98 -12.93
CA TYR A 104 8.83 7.52 -12.79
C TYR A 104 7.42 6.95 -12.97
N MET A 105 6.82 7.27 -14.11
CA MET A 105 5.56 6.63 -14.52
C MET A 105 5.77 5.20 -15.01
N ALA A 106 7.01 4.79 -15.27
CA ALA A 106 7.33 3.40 -15.57
C ALA A 106 6.92 2.49 -14.40
N GLY A 107 6.17 1.43 -14.71
CA GLY A 107 5.57 0.55 -13.70
C GLY A 107 4.23 1.03 -13.17
N ALA A 108 3.59 2.03 -13.81
CA ALA A 108 2.24 2.50 -13.51
C ALA A 108 1.25 2.33 -14.67
N GLU A 109 1.66 1.75 -15.77
CA GLU A 109 0.89 1.70 -17.03
C GLU A 109 -0.45 0.98 -16.86
N LYS A 110 -0.46 -0.15 -16.16
CA LYS A 110 -1.68 -0.92 -15.89
C LYS A 110 -2.62 -0.16 -14.96
N ALA A 111 -2.07 0.50 -13.94
CA ALA A 111 -2.84 1.30 -13.00
C ALA A 111 -3.46 2.52 -13.69
N LEU A 112 -2.73 3.20 -14.59
CA LEU A 112 -3.24 4.30 -15.40
C LEU A 112 -4.37 3.85 -16.34
N SER A 113 -4.19 2.71 -17.01
CA SER A 113 -5.25 2.13 -17.86
C SER A 113 -6.49 1.78 -17.06
N ALA A 114 -6.33 1.18 -15.89
CA ALA A 114 -7.44 0.87 -14.99
C ALA A 114 -8.14 2.14 -14.48
N ALA A 115 -7.39 3.17 -14.13
CA ALA A 115 -7.95 4.44 -13.69
C ALA A 115 -8.82 5.09 -14.77
N GLN A 116 -8.38 5.06 -16.03
CA GLN A 116 -9.17 5.54 -17.17
C GLN A 116 -10.42 4.69 -17.40
N MET A 117 -10.26 3.37 -17.38
CA MET A 117 -11.37 2.43 -17.63
C MET A 117 -12.46 2.51 -16.56
N HIS A 118 -12.09 2.66 -15.32
CA HIS A 118 -13.00 2.62 -14.17
C HIS A 118 -13.33 4.01 -13.58
N GLY A 119 -12.84 5.08 -14.19
CA GLY A 119 -13.10 6.44 -13.73
C GLY A 119 -12.48 6.78 -12.37
N TRP A 120 -11.30 6.23 -12.06
CA TRP A 120 -10.57 6.58 -10.85
C TRP A 120 -9.95 7.98 -10.98
N THR A 121 -9.78 8.66 -9.86
CA THR A 121 -9.16 9.98 -9.84
C THR A 121 -7.64 9.87 -9.98
N THR A 122 -7.08 10.54 -10.97
CA THR A 122 -5.62 10.70 -11.10
C THR A 122 -5.18 12.01 -10.50
N VAL A 123 -4.07 12.00 -9.79
CA VAL A 123 -3.45 13.16 -9.15
C VAL A 123 -2.07 13.39 -9.78
N SER A 124 -1.92 14.45 -10.55
CA SER A 124 -0.66 14.81 -11.21
C SER A 124 0.25 15.56 -10.25
N MET A 125 1.47 15.06 -10.06
CA MET A 125 2.46 15.77 -9.24
C MET A 125 2.83 17.12 -9.88
N GLN A 126 2.92 17.19 -11.19
CA GLN A 126 3.26 18.41 -11.91
C GLN A 126 2.19 19.50 -11.76
N ARG A 127 0.92 19.15 -11.87
CA ARG A 127 -0.19 20.13 -11.92
C ARG A 127 -0.81 20.46 -10.59
N GLU A 128 -0.80 19.53 -9.64
CA GLU A 128 -1.61 19.62 -8.42
C GLU A 128 -0.77 19.81 -7.16
N TRP A 129 0.56 19.62 -7.25
CA TRP A 129 1.47 19.82 -6.12
C TRP A 129 2.25 21.11 -6.24
N ARG A 130 2.03 22.01 -5.29
CA ARG A 130 2.78 23.28 -5.21
C ARG A 130 4.23 23.04 -4.82
N GLN A 131 4.48 22.10 -3.91
CA GLN A 131 5.80 21.75 -3.38
C GLN A 131 5.87 20.25 -3.18
N ILE A 132 6.94 19.60 -3.64
CA ILE A 132 7.13 18.15 -3.55
C ILE A 132 7.99 17.81 -2.33
N PHE A 133 9.10 18.52 -2.14
CA PHE A 133 9.99 18.31 -1.00
C PHE A 133 9.92 19.49 -0.04
N SER A 134 10.04 19.20 1.25
CA SER A 134 10.24 20.22 2.27
C SER A 134 11.65 20.82 2.12
N THR A 135 11.76 22.11 2.14
CA THR A 135 13.04 22.84 2.20
C THR A 135 13.61 22.80 3.60
#